data_9fc95fe5f8bf6081ff8bf120fa5eb18c
#
_entry.id   9fc95fe5f8bf6081ff8bf120fa5eb18c
#
_cell.length_a   1.000
_cell.length_b   1.000
_cell.length_c   1.000
_cell.angle_alpha   90.00
_cell.angle_beta   90.00
_cell.angle_gamma   90.00
#
_symmetry.space_group_name_H-M   'P 1'
#
loop_
_entity.id
_entity.type
_entity.pdbx_description
1 polymer ?
#
loop_
_entity_poly.entity_id
_entity_poly.type
_entity_poly.pdbx_seq_one_letter_code
_entity_poly.pdbx_strand_id
1 'polypeptide(L)'
;MAFAMLTPIVHARDASPQRFAPADLGQDGRVTLTPAFTPDGQTIYFAQSDCSPIWDCPQHLKRSRRTTTGWSSPERVPLPAAGRVDYPSVSPDGRTLLFSWAAARDRLPGAKVDSDFDLYTLALDAPDALPVPIDEPDINRIRGGAVRTLRFVHNETAPQLTRNGNLYFWTERLDGPGERDVYLARPDGRGGFSAPAPLPAPINSPQRDTLGWISPDEDMMLLAYDDRGGSGGSDLFVSWRHGGAWMEPVNLGAAINSADEDFSARISSDGKTLLFSSTRPYDDQPAGLIQVWAIAVSDVSVLRDGPPEPVDSSSASDTAVSGR
;
A
#
# COMPACT_ATOMS: atom_id res chain seq x y z
N MET A 1 4.78 -7.08 60.39
CA MET A 1 5.40 -6.28 59.31
C MET A 1 5.45 -7.14 58.06
N ALA A 2 4.54 -6.92 57.12
CA ALA A 2 4.50 -7.64 55.87
C ALA A 2 5.21 -6.77 54.81
N PHE A 3 6.33 -7.26 54.27
CA PHE A 3 6.98 -6.63 53.13
C PHE A 3 6.23 -6.97 51.86
N ALA A 4 5.59 -5.97 51.26
CA ALA A 4 5.07 -6.09 49.91
C ALA A 4 6.23 -6.08 48.94
N MET A 5 6.46 -7.22 48.26
CA MET A 5 7.36 -7.29 47.11
C MET A 5 6.71 -6.54 45.95
N LEU A 6 7.26 -5.40 45.61
CA LEU A 6 7.01 -4.71 44.33
C LEU A 6 7.63 -5.55 43.23
N THR A 7 6.82 -6.25 42.44
CA THR A 7 7.23 -6.82 41.17
C THR A 7 7.61 -5.68 40.23
N PRO A 8 8.79 -5.67 39.62
CA PRO A 8 9.11 -4.65 38.62
C PRO A 8 8.16 -4.81 37.42
N ILE A 9 7.47 -3.75 37.10
CA ILE A 9 6.78 -3.63 35.81
C ILE A 9 7.87 -3.62 34.76
N VAL A 10 8.05 -4.76 34.09
CA VAL A 10 8.88 -4.84 32.88
C VAL A 10 8.10 -4.03 31.84
N HIS A 11 8.53 -2.80 31.60
CA HIS A 11 8.11 -2.06 30.41
C HIS A 11 8.61 -2.91 29.24
N ALA A 12 7.68 -3.46 28.47
CA ALA A 12 8.00 -4.01 27.16
C ALA A 12 8.76 -2.89 26.41
N ARG A 13 10.00 -3.16 26.00
CA ARG A 13 10.70 -2.27 25.08
C ARG A 13 9.80 -2.20 23.86
N ASP A 14 9.36 -0.98 23.51
CA ASP A 14 8.69 -0.75 22.24
C ASP A 14 9.65 -1.28 21.16
N ALA A 15 9.26 -2.37 20.51
CA ALA A 15 10.07 -2.94 19.45
C ALA A 15 10.12 -1.94 18.31
N SER A 16 11.30 -1.62 17.83
CA SER A 16 11.47 -0.74 16.67
C SER A 16 11.44 -1.56 15.39
N PRO A 17 10.90 -1.04 14.29
CA PRO A 17 10.97 -1.68 12.99
C PRO A 17 12.43 -1.99 12.61
N GLN A 18 12.63 -3.14 11.96
CA GLN A 18 13.92 -3.58 11.43
C GLN A 18 13.84 -3.71 9.91
N ARG A 19 14.96 -3.52 9.20
CA ARG A 19 14.99 -3.80 7.76
C ARG A 19 14.63 -5.25 7.49
N PHE A 20 13.70 -5.48 6.57
CA PHE A 20 13.20 -6.82 6.25
C PHE A 20 14.16 -7.58 5.34
N ALA A 21 14.79 -8.65 5.83
CA ALA A 21 15.68 -9.54 5.07
C ALA A 21 16.66 -8.79 4.12
N PRO A 22 17.42 -7.79 4.59
CA PRO A 22 18.16 -6.88 3.71
C PRO A 22 19.20 -7.60 2.85
N ALA A 23 19.89 -8.60 3.40
CA ALA A 23 20.89 -9.39 2.66
C ALA A 23 20.22 -10.29 1.61
N ASP A 24 19.15 -11.02 1.99
CA ASP A 24 18.44 -11.94 1.09
C ASP A 24 17.79 -11.20 -0.07
N LEU A 25 17.15 -10.06 0.20
CA LEU A 25 16.48 -9.25 -0.84
C LEU A 25 17.44 -8.29 -1.54
N GLY A 26 18.72 -8.24 -1.13
CA GLY A 26 19.73 -7.40 -1.74
C GLY A 26 19.37 -5.92 -1.69
N GLN A 27 18.95 -5.43 -0.51
CA GLN A 27 18.48 -4.05 -0.36
C GLN A 27 19.63 -3.04 -0.26
N ASP A 28 20.84 -3.45 0.15
CA ASP A 28 21.94 -2.52 0.40
C ASP A 28 22.32 -1.73 -0.86
N GLY A 29 22.29 -0.41 -0.74
CA GLY A 29 22.56 0.52 -1.84
C GLY A 29 21.52 0.54 -2.96
N ARG A 30 20.35 -0.11 -2.76
CA ARG A 30 19.26 -0.17 -3.74
C ARG A 30 17.96 0.35 -3.17
N VAL A 31 17.16 0.95 -4.01
CA VAL A 31 15.76 1.21 -3.70
C VAL A 31 15.00 -0.12 -3.76
N THR A 32 14.35 -0.49 -2.64
CA THR A 32 13.48 -1.68 -2.56
C THR A 32 12.19 -1.29 -1.86
N LEU A 33 11.06 -1.59 -2.49
CA LEU A 33 9.77 -1.10 -2.02
C LEU A 33 8.62 -2.05 -2.34
N THR A 34 7.48 -1.80 -1.69
CA THR A 34 6.17 -2.41 -1.97
C THR A 34 6.16 -3.95 -1.99
N PRO A 35 6.57 -4.62 -0.90
CA PRO A 35 6.57 -6.08 -0.85
C PRO A 35 5.15 -6.65 -0.89
N ALA A 36 4.94 -7.78 -1.58
CA ALA A 36 3.67 -8.51 -1.61
C ALA A 36 3.88 -10.02 -1.52
N PHE A 37 3.16 -10.68 -0.64
CA PHE A 37 3.26 -12.13 -0.46
C PHE A 37 2.21 -12.86 -1.28
N THR A 38 2.55 -14.07 -1.73
CA THR A 38 1.52 -15.05 -2.08
C THR A 38 0.72 -15.44 -0.83
N PRO A 39 -0.55 -15.85 -0.95
CA PRO A 39 -1.38 -16.23 0.20
C PRO A 39 -0.78 -17.34 1.08
N ASP A 40 -0.01 -18.23 0.49
CA ASP A 40 0.72 -19.30 1.20
C ASP A 40 2.03 -18.81 1.87
N GLY A 41 2.41 -17.55 1.67
CA GLY A 41 3.64 -16.95 2.21
C GLY A 41 4.93 -17.51 1.63
N GLN A 42 4.89 -18.30 0.56
CA GLN A 42 6.06 -18.96 -0.01
C GLN A 42 6.80 -18.10 -1.02
N THR A 43 6.17 -17.08 -1.57
CA THR A 43 6.81 -16.14 -2.51
C THR A 43 6.52 -14.72 -2.10
N ILE A 44 7.53 -13.87 -2.22
CA ILE A 44 7.41 -12.41 -2.09
C ILE A 44 7.74 -11.76 -3.42
N TYR A 45 6.92 -10.81 -3.83
CA TYR A 45 7.14 -9.92 -4.97
C TYR A 45 7.45 -8.52 -4.46
N PHE A 46 8.31 -7.78 -5.14
CA PHE A 46 8.67 -6.42 -4.77
C PHE A 46 9.26 -5.66 -5.97
N ALA A 47 9.23 -4.34 -5.92
CA ALA A 47 9.91 -3.50 -6.89
C ALA A 47 11.32 -3.16 -6.39
N GLN A 48 12.30 -3.15 -7.29
CA GLN A 48 13.67 -2.78 -6.96
C GLN A 48 14.33 -1.98 -8.08
N SER A 49 15.13 -0.99 -7.68
CA SER A 49 15.98 -0.19 -8.59
C SER A 49 17.40 -0.09 -8.05
N ASP A 50 18.37 -0.07 -8.95
CA ASP A 50 19.79 0.08 -8.63
C ASP A 50 20.21 1.56 -8.53
N CYS A 51 19.27 2.51 -8.69
CA CYS A 51 19.56 3.94 -8.59
C CYS A 51 18.45 4.75 -7.90
N SER A 52 18.79 5.97 -7.46
CA SER A 52 17.92 6.95 -6.81
C SER A 52 18.17 8.32 -7.44
N PRO A 53 17.18 9.21 -7.55
CA PRO A 53 15.77 9.04 -7.13
C PRO A 53 15.01 8.09 -8.06
N ILE A 54 14.06 7.36 -7.49
CA ILE A 54 13.36 6.25 -8.14
C ILE A 54 12.64 6.63 -9.44
N TRP A 55 12.16 7.88 -9.56
CA TRP A 55 11.43 8.36 -10.75
C TRP A 55 12.33 8.59 -11.98
N ASP A 56 13.63 8.62 -11.80
CA ASP A 56 14.61 8.75 -12.89
C ASP A 56 15.26 7.40 -13.25
N CYS A 57 14.84 6.32 -12.58
CA CYS A 57 15.49 5.02 -12.61
C CYS A 57 14.61 3.92 -13.19
N PRO A 58 15.19 2.97 -13.94
CA PRO A 58 14.49 1.72 -14.25
C PRO A 58 14.15 0.96 -12.96
N GLN A 59 12.93 0.45 -12.89
CA GLN A 59 12.49 -0.43 -11.83
C GLN A 59 12.30 -1.84 -12.37
N HIS A 60 12.54 -2.81 -11.53
CA HIS A 60 12.37 -4.22 -11.86
C HIS A 60 11.44 -4.87 -10.86
N LEU A 61 10.40 -5.51 -11.39
CA LEU A 61 9.60 -6.41 -10.59
C LEU A 61 10.44 -7.65 -10.29
N LYS A 62 10.61 -7.97 -9.02
CA LYS A 62 11.37 -9.11 -8.54
C LYS A 62 10.52 -10.03 -7.71
N ARG A 63 10.95 -11.27 -7.62
CA ARG A 63 10.40 -12.26 -6.69
C ARG A 63 11.52 -12.97 -5.95
N SER A 64 11.22 -13.41 -4.75
CA SER A 64 12.06 -14.29 -3.95
C SER A 64 11.20 -15.36 -3.31
N ARG A 65 11.73 -16.57 -3.15
CA ARG A 65 11.02 -17.70 -2.57
C ARG A 65 11.50 -18.00 -1.17
N ARG A 66 10.60 -18.46 -0.34
CA ARG A 66 10.93 -18.90 1.01
C ARG A 66 11.89 -20.08 0.96
N THR A 67 12.89 -20.06 1.80
CA THR A 67 13.84 -21.16 2.02
C THR A 67 13.78 -21.59 3.48
N THR A 68 14.53 -22.62 3.83
CA THR A 68 14.62 -23.06 5.22
C THR A 68 15.31 -22.05 6.16
N THR A 69 16.09 -21.13 5.62
CA THR A 69 16.90 -20.16 6.38
C THR A 69 16.56 -18.71 6.14
N GLY A 70 15.63 -18.42 5.22
CA GLY A 70 15.28 -17.04 4.85
C GLY A 70 14.61 -16.99 3.47
N TRP A 71 15.15 -16.19 2.56
CA TRP A 71 14.64 -16.00 1.21
C TRP A 71 15.72 -16.33 0.17
N SER A 72 15.30 -16.80 -1.00
CA SER A 72 16.22 -17.00 -2.13
C SER A 72 16.73 -15.66 -2.67
N SER A 73 17.84 -15.70 -3.39
CA SER A 73 18.26 -14.53 -4.18
C SER A 73 17.13 -14.05 -5.09
N PRO A 74 16.92 -12.72 -5.21
CA PRO A 74 15.85 -12.19 -6.03
C PRO A 74 16.00 -12.48 -7.52
N GLU A 75 14.95 -12.99 -8.13
CA GLU A 75 14.83 -13.19 -9.57
C GLU A 75 13.98 -12.08 -10.17
N ARG A 76 14.30 -11.65 -11.40
CA ARG A 76 13.42 -10.75 -12.15
C ARG A 76 12.18 -11.50 -12.62
N VAL A 77 11.01 -10.89 -12.45
CA VAL A 77 9.82 -11.30 -13.17
C VAL A 77 9.95 -10.79 -14.60
N PRO A 78 9.90 -11.67 -15.63
CA PRO A 78 10.05 -11.23 -17.01
C PRO A 78 8.91 -10.32 -17.41
N LEU A 79 9.25 -9.11 -17.88
CA LEU A 79 8.30 -8.18 -18.49
C LEU A 79 8.76 -7.90 -19.95
N PRO A 80 7.83 -7.80 -20.92
CA PRO A 80 8.17 -7.70 -22.33
C PRO A 80 8.80 -6.36 -22.73
N ALA A 81 8.73 -5.34 -21.87
CA ALA A 81 9.32 -4.03 -22.11
C ALA A 81 9.95 -3.48 -20.82
N ALA A 82 10.89 -2.55 -21.00
CA ALA A 82 11.41 -1.75 -19.91
C ALA A 82 10.36 -0.70 -19.49
N GLY A 83 10.46 -0.23 -18.26
CA GLY A 83 9.59 0.80 -17.69
C GLY A 83 9.70 0.80 -16.19
N ARG A 84 9.04 1.77 -15.55
CA ARG A 84 8.87 1.76 -14.12
C ARG A 84 7.78 0.75 -13.77
N VAL A 85 8.03 -0.08 -12.78
CA VAL A 85 7.07 -1.06 -12.26
C VAL A 85 7.03 -0.99 -10.75
N ASP A 86 5.82 -0.96 -10.18
CA ASP A 86 5.66 -0.79 -8.74
C ASP A 86 4.36 -1.43 -8.22
N TYR A 87 4.20 -1.42 -6.90
CA TYR A 87 3.03 -1.85 -6.17
C TYR A 87 2.49 -3.23 -6.59
N PRO A 88 3.32 -4.29 -6.58
CA PRO A 88 2.79 -5.62 -6.79
C PRO A 88 1.80 -6.00 -5.69
N SER A 89 0.78 -6.76 -6.06
CA SER A 89 -0.11 -7.46 -5.13
C SER A 89 -0.50 -8.81 -5.70
N VAL A 90 -0.82 -9.77 -4.85
CA VAL A 90 -1.26 -11.09 -5.29
C VAL A 90 -2.73 -11.24 -4.93
N SER A 91 -3.53 -11.74 -5.88
CA SER A 91 -4.94 -12.03 -5.65
C SER A 91 -5.14 -13.02 -4.49
N PRO A 92 -6.27 -12.97 -3.77
CA PRO A 92 -6.53 -13.86 -2.62
C PRO A 92 -6.50 -15.36 -2.95
N ASP A 93 -6.71 -15.75 -4.20
CA ASP A 93 -6.60 -17.13 -4.68
C ASP A 93 -5.17 -17.53 -5.09
N GLY A 94 -4.22 -16.57 -5.06
CA GLY A 94 -2.83 -16.81 -5.40
C GLY A 94 -2.51 -16.97 -6.89
N ARG A 95 -3.49 -16.77 -7.79
CA ARG A 95 -3.33 -17.04 -9.22
C ARG A 95 -2.95 -15.84 -10.06
N THR A 96 -3.19 -14.65 -9.56
CA THR A 96 -2.96 -13.41 -10.31
C THR A 96 -2.03 -12.48 -9.56
N LEU A 97 -0.97 -12.04 -10.21
CA LEU A 97 -0.15 -10.92 -9.77
C LEU A 97 -0.70 -9.65 -10.43
N LEU A 98 -1.01 -8.65 -9.62
CA LEU A 98 -1.38 -7.31 -10.08
C LEU A 98 -0.22 -6.37 -9.79
N PHE A 99 -0.01 -5.38 -10.62
CA PHE A 99 1.02 -4.36 -10.43
C PHE A 99 0.76 -3.13 -11.27
N SER A 100 1.41 -2.05 -10.93
CA SER A 100 1.43 -0.81 -11.70
C SER A 100 2.64 -0.81 -12.62
N TRP A 101 2.45 -0.49 -13.90
CA TRP A 101 3.56 -0.49 -14.86
C TRP A 101 3.43 0.66 -15.86
N ALA A 102 4.44 1.50 -15.91
CA ALA A 102 4.59 2.55 -16.92
C ALA A 102 5.22 1.95 -18.20
N ALA A 103 4.52 0.97 -18.80
CA ALA A 103 4.92 0.40 -20.08
C ALA A 103 4.66 1.39 -21.21
N ALA A 104 5.55 1.38 -22.21
CA ALA A 104 5.25 2.08 -23.44
C ALA A 104 4.03 1.42 -24.12
N ARG A 105 2.92 2.17 -24.20
CA ARG A 105 1.71 1.77 -24.92
C ARG A 105 1.52 2.71 -26.09
N ASP A 106 0.99 2.20 -27.21
CA ASP A 106 0.53 3.02 -28.32
C ASP A 106 -0.69 3.84 -27.85
N ARG A 107 -0.39 4.98 -27.25
CA ARG A 107 -1.38 5.97 -26.82
C ARG A 107 -1.58 7.00 -27.92
N LEU A 108 -2.34 8.03 -27.66
CA LEU A 108 -2.65 9.07 -28.62
C LEU A 108 -1.39 9.60 -29.31
N PRO A 109 -1.44 9.84 -30.66
CA PRO A 109 -0.30 10.32 -31.43
C PRO A 109 0.36 11.56 -30.81
N GLY A 110 1.65 11.49 -30.57
CA GLY A 110 2.45 12.59 -29.99
C GLY A 110 2.48 12.65 -28.47
N ALA A 111 1.83 11.73 -27.74
CA ALA A 111 1.96 11.63 -26.30
C ALA A 111 3.29 10.97 -25.92
N LYS A 112 4.12 11.63 -25.12
CA LYS A 112 5.22 10.99 -24.41
C LYS A 112 4.65 10.27 -23.19
N VAL A 113 4.85 8.95 -23.12
CA VAL A 113 4.20 8.06 -22.14
C VAL A 113 5.18 7.62 -21.04
N ASP A 114 6.23 8.38 -20.79
CA ASP A 114 7.36 7.94 -19.97
C ASP A 114 7.08 7.91 -18.43
N SER A 115 5.88 8.27 -17.97
CA SER A 115 5.61 8.40 -16.53
C SER A 115 4.20 8.01 -16.09
N ASP A 116 3.36 7.48 -16.98
CA ASP A 116 1.99 7.12 -16.68
C ASP A 116 1.91 5.64 -16.29
N PHE A 117 1.53 5.37 -15.05
CA PHE A 117 1.30 4.01 -14.58
C PHE A 117 -0.11 3.55 -14.94
N ASP A 118 -0.20 2.38 -15.54
CA ASP A 118 -1.43 1.62 -15.72
C ASP A 118 -1.43 0.38 -14.84
N LEU A 119 -2.60 -0.15 -14.55
CA LEU A 119 -2.79 -1.40 -13.82
C LEU A 119 -2.70 -2.60 -14.76
N TYR A 120 -1.91 -3.58 -14.38
CA TYR A 120 -1.70 -4.82 -15.11
C TYR A 120 -1.97 -6.03 -14.25
N THR A 121 -2.33 -7.12 -14.91
CA THR A 121 -2.42 -8.46 -14.33
C THR A 121 -1.43 -9.40 -15.02
N LEU A 122 -0.93 -10.39 -14.28
CA LEU A 122 -0.11 -11.48 -14.79
C LEU A 122 -0.57 -12.79 -14.15
N ALA A 123 -0.94 -13.79 -14.97
CA ALA A 123 -1.30 -15.10 -14.48
C ALA A 123 -0.06 -15.81 -13.90
N LEU A 124 -0.17 -16.31 -12.67
CA LEU A 124 0.93 -16.98 -11.97
C LEU A 124 0.95 -18.49 -12.18
N ASP A 125 -0.15 -19.05 -12.63
CA ASP A 125 -0.31 -20.47 -12.97
C ASP A 125 0.00 -20.80 -14.45
N ALA A 126 0.36 -19.79 -15.25
CA ALA A 126 0.75 -19.93 -16.65
C ALA A 126 2.19 -19.41 -16.86
N PRO A 127 3.19 -20.30 -17.02
CA PRO A 127 4.62 -19.92 -17.06
C PRO A 127 4.98 -18.90 -18.15
N ASP A 128 4.28 -18.97 -19.28
CA ASP A 128 4.53 -18.11 -20.45
C ASP A 128 3.51 -16.97 -20.55
N ALA A 129 2.75 -16.68 -19.50
CA ALA A 129 1.79 -15.60 -19.50
C ALA A 129 2.50 -14.25 -19.69
N LEU A 130 1.89 -13.41 -20.50
CA LEU A 130 2.29 -12.01 -20.64
C LEU A 130 1.41 -11.13 -19.75
N PRO A 131 1.94 -10.00 -19.27
CA PRO A 131 1.13 -9.02 -18.58
C PRO A 131 0.00 -8.50 -19.46
N VAL A 132 -1.20 -8.41 -18.88
CA VAL A 132 -2.40 -7.91 -19.54
C VAL A 132 -2.84 -6.64 -18.81
N PRO A 133 -3.00 -5.49 -19.50
CA PRO A 133 -3.55 -4.29 -18.88
C PRO A 133 -5.01 -4.53 -18.47
N ILE A 134 -5.45 -3.89 -17.41
CA ILE A 134 -6.86 -3.86 -17.03
C ILE A 134 -7.54 -2.81 -17.92
N ASP A 135 -7.93 -3.20 -19.14
CA ASP A 135 -8.49 -2.31 -20.18
C ASP A 135 -10.00 -2.08 -20.03
N GLU A 136 -10.47 -1.95 -18.82
CA GLU A 136 -11.85 -1.56 -18.56
C GLU A 136 -12.03 -0.06 -18.80
N PRO A 137 -13.20 0.36 -19.30
CA PRO A 137 -13.52 1.77 -19.42
C PRO A 137 -13.31 2.47 -18.08
N ASP A 138 -12.50 3.51 -18.07
CA ASP A 138 -12.21 4.33 -16.90
C ASP A 138 -11.30 3.72 -15.83
N ILE A 139 -10.74 2.51 -15.95
CA ILE A 139 -9.71 2.02 -15.02
C ILE A 139 -8.34 2.54 -15.44
N ASN A 140 -7.77 2.06 -16.52
CA ASN A 140 -6.54 2.62 -17.09
C ASN A 140 -6.89 3.79 -18.00
N ARG A 141 -7.10 4.94 -17.40
CA ARG A 141 -7.70 6.08 -18.07
C ARG A 141 -6.71 6.80 -18.98
N ILE A 142 -6.94 6.79 -20.28
CA ILE A 142 -6.22 7.60 -21.25
C ILE A 142 -6.95 8.92 -21.40
N ARG A 143 -6.35 10.05 -21.02
CA ARG A 143 -6.90 11.37 -21.36
C ARG A 143 -6.29 11.91 -22.64
N GLY A 144 -7.17 12.26 -23.59
CA GLY A 144 -6.88 13.18 -24.67
C GLY A 144 -6.81 14.61 -24.13
N GLY A 145 -5.66 15.29 -24.28
CA GLY A 145 -5.49 16.68 -23.87
C GLY A 145 -4.27 16.91 -22.98
N ALA A 146 -3.58 18.02 -23.26
CA ALA A 146 -2.36 18.36 -22.56
C ALA A 146 -2.63 18.91 -21.17
N VAL A 147 -2.61 18.09 -20.15
CA VAL A 147 -2.31 18.57 -18.81
C VAL A 147 -0.80 18.44 -18.62
N ARG A 148 -0.08 19.45 -19.11
CA ARG A 148 1.41 19.47 -19.14
C ARG A 148 2.05 19.89 -17.83
N THR A 149 1.29 20.19 -16.79
CA THR A 149 1.79 20.84 -15.59
C THR A 149 1.82 19.95 -14.35
N LEU A 150 1.15 18.80 -14.35
CA LEU A 150 1.19 17.86 -13.24
C LEU A 150 1.88 16.58 -13.70
N ARG A 151 2.95 16.21 -13.02
CA ARG A 151 3.89 15.13 -13.39
C ARG A 151 3.23 13.73 -13.37
N PHE A 152 2.06 13.57 -12.73
CA PHE A 152 1.46 12.26 -12.44
C PHE A 152 -0.07 12.22 -12.55
N VAL A 153 -0.69 13.04 -13.36
CA VAL A 153 -2.16 13.29 -13.40
C VAL A 153 -3.02 12.06 -13.79
N HIS A 154 -2.43 10.99 -14.27
CA HIS A 154 -3.15 9.81 -14.77
C HIS A 154 -2.55 8.49 -14.30
N ASN A 155 -1.80 8.50 -13.22
CA ASN A 155 -1.32 7.26 -12.63
C ASN A 155 -2.48 6.50 -12.00
N GLU A 156 -2.67 5.26 -12.40
CA GLU A 156 -3.40 4.26 -11.66
C GLU A 156 -2.37 3.35 -10.97
N THR A 157 -2.48 3.22 -9.64
CA THR A 157 -1.40 2.62 -8.86
C THR A 157 -1.93 1.79 -7.70
N ALA A 158 -1.11 0.83 -7.24
CA ALA A 158 -1.40 -0.06 -6.12
C ALA A 158 -2.66 -0.90 -6.29
N PRO A 159 -2.83 -1.64 -7.40
CA PRO A 159 -4.00 -2.48 -7.62
C PRO A 159 -4.07 -3.62 -6.61
N GLN A 160 -5.25 -3.86 -6.03
CA GLN A 160 -5.47 -4.96 -5.11
C GLN A 160 -6.87 -5.54 -5.30
N LEU A 161 -6.92 -6.86 -5.43
CA LEU A 161 -8.17 -7.63 -5.50
C LEU A 161 -8.53 -8.17 -4.12
N THR A 162 -9.82 -8.14 -3.81
CA THR A 162 -10.40 -8.76 -2.61
C THR A 162 -11.09 -10.08 -2.94
N ARG A 163 -11.52 -10.85 -1.93
CA ARG A 163 -12.27 -12.10 -2.13
C ARG A 163 -13.61 -11.89 -2.82
N ASN A 164 -14.18 -10.71 -2.68
CA ASN A 164 -15.42 -10.32 -3.36
C ASN A 164 -15.20 -9.94 -4.83
N GLY A 165 -13.93 -9.97 -5.30
CA GLY A 165 -13.55 -9.54 -6.64
C GLY A 165 -13.49 -8.03 -6.82
N ASN A 166 -13.64 -7.24 -5.76
CA ASN A 166 -13.49 -5.81 -5.81
C ASN A 166 -12.03 -5.44 -6.09
N LEU A 167 -11.81 -4.48 -6.99
CA LEU A 167 -10.51 -3.91 -7.30
C LEU A 167 -10.38 -2.55 -6.62
N TYR A 168 -9.40 -2.46 -5.72
CA TYR A 168 -8.99 -1.21 -5.09
C TYR A 168 -7.67 -0.74 -5.68
N PHE A 169 -7.54 0.58 -5.86
CA PHE A 169 -6.31 1.24 -6.32
C PHE A 169 -6.35 2.71 -5.93
N TRP A 170 -5.25 3.42 -6.05
CA TRP A 170 -5.26 4.86 -5.94
C TRP A 170 -4.87 5.52 -7.26
N THR A 171 -5.33 6.75 -7.46
CA THR A 171 -5.05 7.52 -8.68
C THR A 171 -5.02 9.02 -8.38
N GLU A 172 -4.33 9.76 -9.25
CA GLU A 172 -4.20 11.23 -9.21
C GLU A 172 -5.15 11.91 -10.19
N ARG A 173 -6.34 11.38 -10.38
CA ARG A 173 -7.37 11.93 -11.27
C ARG A 173 -7.91 13.24 -10.72
N LEU A 174 -8.16 14.20 -11.63
CA LEU A 174 -8.69 15.52 -11.26
C LEU A 174 -10.20 15.52 -10.94
N ASP A 175 -10.89 14.40 -11.09
CA ASP A 175 -12.31 14.24 -10.80
C ASP A 175 -12.61 13.55 -9.47
N GLY A 176 -11.57 13.30 -8.66
CA GLY A 176 -11.67 12.86 -7.29
C GLY A 176 -11.85 14.01 -6.28
N PRO A 177 -12.11 13.70 -4.99
CA PRO A 177 -12.24 14.69 -3.94
C PRO A 177 -10.92 15.38 -3.55
N GLY A 178 -9.76 14.75 -3.84
CA GLY A 178 -8.43 15.21 -3.45
C GLY A 178 -7.43 15.27 -4.60
N GLU A 179 -6.15 15.42 -4.22
CA GLU A 179 -5.03 15.39 -5.18
C GLU A 179 -4.66 13.96 -5.58
N ARG A 180 -4.87 13.01 -4.68
CA ARG A 180 -4.71 11.58 -4.87
C ARG A 180 -5.75 10.87 -4.03
N ASP A 181 -6.46 9.95 -4.62
CA ASP A 181 -7.60 9.31 -3.99
C ASP A 181 -7.57 7.79 -4.16
N VAL A 182 -8.13 7.10 -3.18
CA VAL A 182 -8.39 5.66 -3.24
C VAL A 182 -9.71 5.42 -3.95
N TYR A 183 -9.69 4.56 -4.96
CA TYR A 183 -10.84 4.19 -5.79
C TYR A 183 -11.19 2.72 -5.62
N LEU A 184 -12.45 2.43 -5.90
CA LEU A 184 -13.02 1.09 -5.90
C LEU A 184 -13.77 0.85 -7.21
N ALA A 185 -13.42 -0.23 -7.92
CA ALA A 185 -14.20 -0.81 -9.01
C ALA A 185 -14.76 -2.17 -8.59
N ARG A 186 -16.03 -2.43 -8.86
CA ARG A 186 -16.70 -3.69 -8.51
C ARG A 186 -16.79 -4.60 -9.72
N PRO A 187 -16.85 -5.94 -9.52
CA PRO A 187 -17.15 -6.85 -10.62
C PRO A 187 -18.45 -6.45 -11.34
N ASP A 188 -18.43 -6.46 -12.66
CA ASP A 188 -19.58 -6.13 -13.51
C ASP A 188 -20.49 -7.33 -13.80
N GLY A 189 -20.12 -8.52 -13.29
CA GLY A 189 -20.79 -9.80 -13.55
C GLY A 189 -20.54 -10.39 -14.93
N ARG A 190 -19.68 -9.78 -15.76
CA ARG A 190 -19.32 -10.22 -17.12
C ARG A 190 -17.84 -10.61 -17.24
N GLY A 191 -17.12 -10.58 -16.13
CA GLY A 191 -15.68 -10.88 -16.05
C GLY A 191 -14.80 -9.64 -16.05
N GLY A 192 -15.38 -8.44 -16.07
CA GLY A 192 -14.71 -7.16 -15.97
C GLY A 192 -15.13 -6.38 -14.71
N PHE A 193 -14.93 -5.06 -14.75
CA PHE A 193 -15.21 -4.16 -13.64
C PHE A 193 -16.18 -3.05 -14.08
N SER A 194 -16.97 -2.56 -13.13
CA SER A 194 -17.71 -1.32 -13.28
C SER A 194 -16.79 -0.12 -13.34
N ALA A 195 -17.28 1.03 -13.80
CA ALA A 195 -16.56 2.29 -13.65
C ALA A 195 -16.16 2.51 -12.19
N PRO A 196 -14.88 2.85 -11.92
CA PRO A 196 -14.40 3.05 -10.56
C PRO A 196 -14.96 4.33 -9.95
N ALA A 197 -15.16 4.32 -8.64
CA ALA A 197 -15.59 5.48 -7.89
C ALA A 197 -14.60 5.74 -6.71
N PRO A 198 -14.33 7.01 -6.39
CA PRO A 198 -13.53 7.32 -5.21
C PRO A 198 -14.24 6.85 -3.95
N LEU A 199 -13.48 6.36 -2.97
CA LEU A 199 -14.04 6.11 -1.65
C LEU A 199 -14.45 7.43 -1.00
N PRO A 200 -15.54 7.45 -0.23
CA PRO A 200 -15.95 8.64 0.49
C PRO A 200 -15.03 8.91 1.68
N ALA A 201 -15.16 10.10 2.28
CA ALA A 201 -14.68 10.32 3.62
C ALA A 201 -15.21 9.23 4.57
N PRO A 202 -14.42 8.81 5.58
CA PRO A 202 -13.19 9.43 6.03
C PRO A 202 -11.91 8.93 5.33
N ILE A 203 -12.02 8.02 4.34
CA ILE A 203 -10.83 7.48 3.66
C ILE A 203 -10.19 8.55 2.80
N ASN A 204 -10.92 9.06 1.82
CA ASN A 204 -10.42 10.15 0.99
C ASN A 204 -10.64 11.52 1.63
N SER A 205 -9.69 12.40 1.42
CA SER A 205 -9.63 13.78 1.90
C SER A 205 -9.36 14.74 0.72
N PRO A 206 -9.28 16.05 0.93
CA PRO A 206 -8.85 16.98 -0.12
C PRO A 206 -7.36 16.89 -0.48
N GLN A 207 -6.56 16.13 0.27
CA GLN A 207 -5.11 15.99 0.12
C GLN A 207 -4.75 14.73 -0.67
N ARG A 208 -3.57 14.16 -0.37
CA ARG A 208 -3.05 12.96 -1.03
C ARG A 208 -3.25 11.75 -0.13
N ASP A 209 -4.12 10.87 -0.58
CA ASP A 209 -4.52 9.66 0.14
C ASP A 209 -4.04 8.43 -0.63
N THR A 210 -3.21 7.62 -0.02
CA THR A 210 -2.54 6.50 -0.68
C THR A 210 -2.94 5.17 -0.05
N LEU A 211 -3.40 4.24 -0.88
CA LEU A 211 -3.64 2.85 -0.46
C LEU A 211 -2.32 2.10 -0.36
N GLY A 212 -2.00 1.60 0.82
CA GLY A 212 -0.93 0.62 1.02
C GLY A 212 -1.43 -0.80 0.82
N TRP A 213 -2.49 -1.18 1.54
CA TRP A 213 -3.04 -2.53 1.51
C TRP A 213 -4.50 -2.56 1.99
N ILE A 214 -5.26 -3.50 1.46
CA ILE A 214 -6.59 -3.86 1.96
C ILE A 214 -6.59 -5.35 2.29
N SER A 215 -7.23 -5.72 3.41
CA SER A 215 -7.44 -7.12 3.75
C SER A 215 -8.30 -7.83 2.70
N PRO A 216 -8.06 -9.12 2.44
CA PRO A 216 -8.87 -9.87 1.47
C PRO A 216 -10.37 -9.85 1.74
N ASP A 217 -10.76 -9.71 3.00
CA ASP A 217 -12.16 -9.67 3.44
C ASP A 217 -12.74 -8.25 3.55
N GLU A 218 -11.95 -7.23 3.23
CA GLU A 218 -12.34 -5.81 3.27
C GLU A 218 -12.76 -5.31 4.68
N ASP A 219 -12.15 -5.85 5.73
CA ASP A 219 -12.40 -5.45 7.11
C ASP A 219 -11.34 -4.48 7.66
N MET A 220 -10.16 -4.41 7.03
CA MET A 220 -9.06 -3.54 7.41
C MET A 220 -8.34 -2.96 6.17
N MET A 221 -7.94 -1.71 6.25
CA MET A 221 -7.17 -1.00 5.23
C MET A 221 -5.97 -0.30 5.86
N LEU A 222 -4.80 -0.43 5.25
CA LEU A 222 -3.61 0.33 5.58
C LEU A 222 -3.42 1.43 4.54
N LEU A 223 -3.23 2.64 5.00
CA LEU A 223 -3.19 3.86 4.20
C LEU A 223 -1.93 4.65 4.52
N ALA A 224 -1.55 5.54 3.63
CA ALA A 224 -0.56 6.55 3.91
C ALA A 224 -1.12 7.92 3.52
N TYR A 225 -0.89 8.91 4.38
CA TYR A 225 -1.37 10.28 4.20
C TYR A 225 -0.22 11.26 4.35
N ASP A 226 -0.17 12.26 3.47
CA ASP A 226 0.87 13.28 3.51
C ASP A 226 0.58 14.38 4.56
N ASP A 227 -0.68 14.76 4.76
CA ASP A 227 -1.07 15.93 5.56
C ASP A 227 -2.16 15.66 6.62
N ARG A 228 -2.23 14.44 7.15
CA ARG A 228 -3.29 14.07 8.13
C ARG A 228 -2.84 14.15 9.59
N GLY A 229 -1.72 14.80 9.82
CA GLY A 229 -1.06 14.85 11.12
C GLY A 229 -0.23 13.61 11.38
N GLY A 230 1.05 13.81 11.66
CA GLY A 230 2.01 12.74 11.85
C GLY A 230 3.39 13.30 12.14
N SER A 231 4.41 12.50 11.84
CA SER A 231 5.80 12.81 12.18
C SER A 231 6.64 13.18 10.95
N GLY A 232 6.24 12.75 9.76
CA GLY A 232 7.04 12.86 8.54
C GLY A 232 6.31 13.49 7.35
N GLY A 233 6.81 13.21 6.15
CA GLY A 233 6.18 13.66 4.91
C GLY A 233 4.94 12.84 4.59
N SER A 234 5.05 11.50 4.67
CA SER A 234 3.94 10.57 4.53
C SER A 234 3.94 9.64 5.74
N ASP A 235 2.80 9.46 6.36
CA ASP A 235 2.62 8.66 7.56
C ASP A 235 1.59 7.53 7.36
N LEU A 236 1.80 6.42 8.05
CA LEU A 236 0.98 5.22 7.97
C LEU A 236 -0.20 5.26 8.95
N PHE A 237 -1.35 4.85 8.44
CA PHE A 237 -2.61 4.78 9.16
C PHE A 237 -3.30 3.45 8.90
N VAL A 238 -4.23 3.09 9.79
CA VAL A 238 -5.14 1.97 9.64
C VAL A 238 -6.58 2.43 9.74
N SER A 239 -7.44 1.91 8.89
CA SER A 239 -8.90 2.03 9.03
C SER A 239 -9.52 0.64 9.05
N TRP A 240 -10.54 0.48 9.87
CA TRP A 240 -11.37 -0.74 9.94
C TRP A 240 -12.75 -0.47 9.37
N ARG A 241 -13.39 -1.55 8.94
CA ARG A 241 -14.76 -1.47 8.45
C ARG A 241 -15.73 -1.95 9.52
N HIS A 242 -16.67 -1.09 9.89
CA HIS A 242 -17.72 -1.41 10.84
C HIS A 242 -19.08 -1.06 10.27
N GLY A 243 -20.05 -1.99 10.36
CA GLY A 243 -21.42 -1.76 9.85
C GLY A 243 -21.47 -1.46 8.34
N GLY A 244 -20.48 -1.90 7.57
CA GLY A 244 -20.38 -1.64 6.13
C GLY A 244 -19.69 -0.34 5.74
N ALA A 245 -19.33 0.52 6.69
CA ALA A 245 -18.63 1.77 6.48
C ALA A 245 -17.18 1.70 7.00
N TRP A 246 -16.27 2.44 6.36
CA TRP A 246 -14.92 2.63 6.86
C TRP A 246 -14.91 3.62 8.02
N MET A 247 -14.18 3.29 9.08
CA MET A 247 -13.97 4.14 10.25
C MET A 247 -12.91 5.20 9.95
N GLU A 248 -12.85 6.24 10.79
CA GLU A 248 -11.79 7.25 10.75
C GLU A 248 -10.42 6.58 10.84
N PRO A 249 -9.49 6.85 9.90
CA PRO A 249 -8.15 6.29 9.94
C PRO A 249 -7.39 6.69 11.20
N VAL A 250 -6.75 5.72 11.84
CA VAL A 250 -5.95 5.89 13.06
C VAL A 250 -4.46 5.81 12.69
N ASN A 251 -3.69 6.81 13.11
CA ASN A 251 -2.23 6.85 12.92
C ASN A 251 -1.56 5.68 13.63
N LEU A 252 -0.63 4.99 12.97
CA LEU A 252 0.09 3.84 13.55
C LEU A 252 1.08 4.23 14.66
N GLY A 253 1.31 5.53 14.86
CA GLY A 253 2.11 6.07 15.95
C GLY A 253 3.61 6.19 15.65
N ALA A 254 4.31 6.91 16.53
CA ALA A 254 5.71 7.29 16.35
C ALA A 254 6.70 6.09 16.39
N ALA A 255 6.27 4.91 16.84
CA ALA A 255 7.08 3.69 16.74
C ALA A 255 7.19 3.23 15.28
N ILE A 256 6.18 3.53 14.45
CA ILE A 256 6.11 3.16 13.05
C ILE A 256 6.45 4.35 12.16
N ASN A 257 5.78 5.47 12.35
CA ASN A 257 5.95 6.68 11.57
C ASN A 257 7.19 7.46 12.03
N SER A 258 8.10 7.71 11.09
CA SER A 258 9.35 8.45 11.30
C SER A 258 9.21 9.91 10.89
N ALA A 259 10.31 10.66 10.95
CA ALA A 259 10.36 12.02 10.39
C ALA A 259 10.54 12.05 8.87
N ASP A 260 10.67 10.88 8.24
CA ASP A 260 10.86 10.69 6.81
C ASP A 260 9.56 10.20 6.13
N GLU A 261 9.65 9.64 4.93
CA GLU A 261 8.52 9.08 4.19
C GLU A 261 8.25 7.63 4.64
N ASP A 262 7.05 7.33 5.12
CA ASP A 262 6.59 5.99 5.49
C ASP A 262 5.32 5.64 4.70
N PHE A 263 5.36 4.62 3.85
CA PHE A 263 4.29 4.33 2.90
C PHE A 263 4.21 2.84 2.52
N SER A 264 3.21 2.46 1.73
CA SER A 264 3.03 1.11 1.19
C SER A 264 3.02 -0.01 2.24
N ALA A 265 2.40 0.25 3.39
CA ALA A 265 2.28 -0.73 4.46
C ALA A 265 1.43 -1.93 4.05
N ARG A 266 1.82 -3.13 4.50
CA ARG A 266 1.13 -4.40 4.25
C ARG A 266 1.26 -5.33 5.45
N ILE A 267 0.27 -6.21 5.62
CA ILE A 267 0.36 -7.33 6.54
C ILE A 267 0.85 -8.57 5.79
N SER A 268 1.76 -9.33 6.40
CA SER A 268 2.19 -10.63 5.89
C SER A 268 1.02 -11.61 5.79
N SER A 269 1.16 -12.64 4.94
CA SER A 269 0.09 -13.63 4.71
C SER A 269 -0.34 -14.40 5.97
N ASP A 270 0.54 -14.53 6.97
CA ASP A 270 0.24 -15.15 8.26
C ASP A 270 -0.34 -14.19 9.31
N GLY A 271 -0.54 -12.92 8.94
CA GLY A 271 -1.10 -11.87 9.81
C GLY A 271 -0.16 -11.36 10.90
N LYS A 272 1.11 -11.78 10.93
CA LYS A 272 1.97 -11.54 12.09
C LYS A 272 2.96 -10.40 11.93
N THR A 273 3.24 -9.98 10.70
CA THR A 273 4.25 -8.97 10.41
C THR A 273 3.63 -7.82 9.62
N LEU A 274 3.82 -6.60 10.12
CA LEU A 274 3.63 -5.38 9.35
C LEU A 274 4.91 -5.11 8.58
N LEU A 275 4.80 -4.98 7.25
CA LEU A 275 5.87 -4.53 6.37
C LEU A 275 5.48 -3.18 5.79
N PHE A 276 6.47 -2.33 5.57
CA PHE A 276 6.24 -1.03 4.94
C PHE A 276 7.52 -0.52 4.27
N SER A 277 7.37 0.42 3.37
CA SER A 277 8.46 1.13 2.71
C SER A 277 8.77 2.41 3.48
N SER A 278 10.05 2.71 3.67
CA SER A 278 10.46 3.94 4.34
C SER A 278 11.76 4.48 3.78
N THR A 279 11.89 5.80 3.80
CA THR A 279 13.12 6.52 3.45
C THR A 279 13.95 6.88 4.68
N ARG A 280 13.59 6.38 5.87
CA ARG A 280 14.34 6.61 7.11
C ARG A 280 15.80 6.17 7.02
N PRO A 281 16.71 6.83 7.74
CA PRO A 281 18.11 6.42 7.75
C PRO A 281 18.27 5.02 8.34
N TYR A 282 19.30 4.29 7.89
CA TYR A 282 19.68 2.99 8.42
C TYR A 282 21.19 2.81 8.42
N ASP A 283 21.73 2.14 9.43
CA ASP A 283 23.16 1.98 9.61
C ASP A 283 23.87 3.35 9.47
N ASP A 284 24.88 3.45 8.62
CA ASP A 284 25.57 4.71 8.29
C ASP A 284 25.02 5.38 7.00
N GLN A 285 23.86 4.92 6.49
CA GLN A 285 23.23 5.49 5.29
C GLN A 285 22.30 6.64 5.66
N PRO A 286 22.38 7.76 4.93
CA PRO A 286 21.45 8.88 5.15
C PRO A 286 20.01 8.50 4.76
N ALA A 287 19.05 9.32 5.22
CA ALA A 287 17.68 9.24 4.76
C ALA A 287 17.56 9.44 3.24
N GLY A 288 16.48 8.90 2.64
CA GLY A 288 16.13 9.09 1.24
C GLY A 288 16.25 7.85 0.37
N LEU A 289 16.95 6.80 0.81
CA LEU A 289 16.96 5.52 0.11
C LEU A 289 15.82 4.62 0.62
N ILE A 290 14.85 4.33 -0.26
CA ILE A 290 13.68 3.53 0.12
C ILE A 290 14.09 2.10 0.42
N GLN A 291 13.72 1.62 1.63
CA GLN A 291 13.95 0.26 2.11
C GLN A 291 12.64 -0.34 2.62
N VAL A 292 12.57 -1.67 2.63
CA VAL A 292 11.47 -2.40 3.26
C VAL A 292 11.80 -2.67 4.73
N TRP A 293 10.89 -2.26 5.58
CA TRP A 293 10.96 -2.43 7.04
C TRP A 293 9.88 -3.38 7.52
N ALA A 294 10.11 -3.99 8.66
CA ALA A 294 9.19 -4.94 9.27
C ALA A 294 9.16 -4.82 10.79
N ILE A 295 7.99 -5.07 11.36
CA ILE A 295 7.77 -5.19 12.80
C ILE A 295 6.67 -6.22 13.05
N ALA A 296 6.68 -6.88 14.20
CA ALA A 296 5.57 -7.76 14.56
C ALA A 296 4.28 -6.96 14.78
N VAL A 297 3.16 -7.44 14.26
CA VAL A 297 1.84 -6.79 14.44
C VAL A 297 1.49 -6.65 15.92
N SER A 298 1.89 -7.62 16.75
CA SER A 298 1.70 -7.57 18.21
C SER A 298 2.41 -6.41 18.91
N ASP A 299 3.44 -5.85 18.28
CA ASP A 299 4.23 -4.76 18.82
C ASP A 299 3.73 -3.38 18.36
N VAL A 300 2.77 -3.35 17.45
CA VAL A 300 2.07 -2.14 17.00
C VAL A 300 0.75 -2.02 17.79
N SER A 301 0.72 -1.15 18.79
CA SER A 301 -0.40 -1.07 19.74
C SER A 301 -1.76 -0.92 19.03
N VAL A 302 -1.86 -0.05 18.06
CA VAL A 302 -3.09 0.20 17.30
C VAL A 302 -3.59 -1.05 16.57
N LEU A 303 -2.68 -1.84 15.97
CA LEU A 303 -3.06 -3.08 15.27
C LEU A 303 -3.35 -4.22 16.24
N ARG A 304 -2.61 -4.31 17.34
CA ARG A 304 -2.81 -5.31 18.39
C ARG A 304 -4.15 -5.13 19.11
N ASP A 305 -4.50 -3.89 19.45
CA ASP A 305 -5.68 -3.55 20.23
C ASP A 305 -6.97 -3.55 19.36
N GLY A 306 -6.80 -3.48 18.03
CA GLY A 306 -7.89 -3.53 17.05
C GLY A 306 -8.69 -2.22 16.95
N PRO A 307 -9.88 -2.27 16.31
CA PRO A 307 -10.69 -1.09 16.09
C PRO A 307 -11.16 -0.47 17.43
N PRO A 308 -11.15 0.87 17.52
CA PRO A 308 -11.74 1.55 18.67
C PRO A 308 -13.23 1.23 18.78
N GLU A 309 -13.76 1.21 20.01
CA GLU A 309 -15.20 1.07 20.23
C GLU A 309 -15.97 2.15 19.44
N PRO A 310 -17.05 1.79 18.74
CA PRO A 310 -17.87 2.78 18.07
C PRO A 310 -18.39 3.81 19.07
N VAL A 311 -18.18 5.09 18.78
CA VAL A 311 -18.78 6.15 19.60
C VAL A 311 -20.31 6.10 19.44
N ASP A 312 -21.00 5.69 20.49
CA ASP A 312 -22.46 5.62 20.50
C ASP A 312 -23.03 7.03 20.33
N SER A 313 -23.55 7.35 19.16
CA SER A 313 -24.15 8.65 18.83
C SER A 313 -25.48 8.89 19.54
N SER A 314 -25.91 7.99 20.44
CA SER A 314 -27.17 8.09 21.19
C SER A 314 -27.11 9.01 22.41
N SER A 315 -25.93 9.51 22.82
CA SER A 315 -25.79 10.36 24.01
C SER A 315 -25.85 11.89 23.77
N ALA A 316 -26.09 12.32 22.51
CA ALA A 316 -26.09 13.74 22.14
C ALA A 316 -27.48 14.40 22.07
N SER A 317 -28.51 13.83 22.68
CA SER A 317 -29.84 14.45 22.73
C SER A 317 -30.46 14.34 24.11
N ASP A 318 -30.02 15.14 25.11
CA ASP A 318 -30.87 15.59 26.21
C ASP A 318 -30.20 16.79 26.93
N THR A 319 -30.18 17.94 26.25
CA THR A 319 -30.22 19.23 26.96
C THR A 319 -31.27 20.11 26.28
N ALA A 320 -32.53 19.66 26.43
CA ALA A 320 -33.67 20.54 26.21
C ALA A 320 -33.64 21.61 27.31
N VAL A 321 -33.40 22.82 26.86
CA VAL A 321 -33.54 24.05 27.65
C VAL A 321 -34.96 24.15 28.17
N SER A 322 -35.15 23.93 29.47
CA SER A 322 -36.27 24.47 30.19
C SER A 322 -35.89 25.84 30.78
N GLY A 323 -36.22 26.87 30.06
CA GLY A 323 -36.07 28.27 30.49
C GLY A 323 -37.43 28.96 30.40
N ARG A 324 -37.96 29.27 31.51
CA ARG A 324 -39.11 30.19 31.67
C ARG A 324 -38.73 31.63 31.37
#